data_0554f1e2afdfe85a90960fddd0091605
#
_entry.id   0554f1e2afdfe85a90960fddd0091605
#
_cell.length_a   1.000
_cell.length_b   1.000
_cell.length_c   1.000
_cell.angle_alpha   90.00
_cell.angle_beta   90.00
_cell.angle_gamma   90.00
#
_symmetry.space_group_name_H-M   'P 1'
#
loop_
_entity.id
_entity.type
_entity.pdbx_description
1 polymer ?
#
loop_
_entity_poly.entity_id
_entity_poly.type
_entity_poly.pdbx_seq_one_letter_code
_entity_poly.pdbx_strand_id
1 'polypeptide(L)'
;WRMNRRENILASCIGGLVGVFVIGFGLRAIIIKPLQEIDKRSAMLRGKIDKVKGDRRAYFDAEDRMKAFTLRSFADTVDQASAKSGEMLTKLILKSGLPEDEFTRLPVGPRKLRGAQEIGWNVQGDGGLADVIDLIFSLQSAPYLQRIEGLTVGNGDVPGLVRVRFRYLTLVMDPAPEVQRKELAAKYTLESPERHIFD
;
A
#
# COMPACT_ATOMS: atom_id res chain seq x y z
N TRP A 1 10.42 -22.47 86.63
CA TRP A 1 9.94 -21.10 86.37
C TRP A 1 8.43 -21.16 86.13
N ARG A 2 7.64 -20.75 87.09
CA ARG A 2 6.19 -20.62 86.99
C ARG A 2 5.90 -19.23 86.43
N MET A 3 5.64 -19.12 85.14
CA MET A 3 5.18 -17.88 84.59
C MET A 3 3.85 -17.44 85.18
N ASN A 4 3.73 -16.15 85.47
CA ASN A 4 2.54 -15.55 86.05
C ASN A 4 1.37 -15.60 85.09
N ARG A 5 0.10 -15.77 85.56
CA ARG A 5 -1.08 -15.82 84.68
C ARG A 5 -1.15 -14.69 83.63
N ARG A 6 -0.65 -13.52 83.96
CA ARG A 6 -0.60 -12.33 83.06
C ARG A 6 0.44 -12.50 81.94
N GLU A 7 1.58 -13.14 82.22
CA GLU A 7 2.64 -13.40 81.25
C GLU A 7 2.21 -14.47 80.22
N ASN A 8 1.43 -15.48 80.68
CA ASN A 8 0.88 -16.50 79.79
C ASN A 8 -0.17 -15.92 78.79
N ILE A 9 -1.03 -15.00 79.30
CA ILE A 9 -2.01 -14.33 78.46
C ILE A 9 -1.29 -13.43 77.38
N LEU A 10 -0.27 -12.70 77.80
CA LEU A 10 0.50 -11.82 76.91
C LEU A 10 1.30 -12.62 75.86
N ALA A 11 1.93 -13.72 76.28
CA ALA A 11 2.63 -14.62 75.40
C ALA A 11 1.68 -15.32 74.38
N SER A 12 0.46 -15.68 74.81
CA SER A 12 -0.57 -16.27 73.91
C SER A 12 -1.10 -15.22 72.89
N CYS A 13 -1.29 -13.96 73.33
CA CYS A 13 -1.70 -12.89 72.41
C CYS A 13 -0.62 -12.57 71.36
N ILE A 14 0.64 -12.50 71.77
CA ILE A 14 1.78 -12.25 70.88
C ILE A 14 1.94 -13.44 69.93
N GLY A 15 1.88 -14.68 70.45
CA GLY A 15 1.95 -15.88 69.63
C GLY A 15 0.81 -16.00 68.62
N GLY A 16 -0.40 -15.62 69.01
CA GLY A 16 -1.56 -15.55 68.12
C GLY A 16 -1.38 -14.49 67.00
N LEU A 17 -0.90 -13.32 67.37
CA LEU A 17 -0.68 -12.23 66.44
C LEU A 17 0.42 -12.58 65.42
N VAL A 18 1.52 -13.17 65.85
CA VAL A 18 2.59 -13.68 65.00
C VAL A 18 2.09 -14.81 64.10
N GLY A 19 1.27 -15.73 64.64
CA GLY A 19 0.66 -16.83 63.89
C GLY A 19 -0.23 -16.30 62.73
N VAL A 20 -1.10 -15.34 63.02
CA VAL A 20 -1.96 -14.69 61.99
C VAL A 20 -1.12 -14.00 60.91
N PHE A 21 -0.03 -13.35 61.34
CA PHE A 21 0.86 -12.65 60.42
C PHE A 21 1.61 -13.63 59.48
N VAL A 22 2.12 -14.73 60.02
CA VAL A 22 2.83 -15.78 59.28
C VAL A 22 1.89 -16.50 58.32
N ILE A 23 0.65 -16.82 58.75
CA ILE A 23 -0.35 -17.44 57.91
C ILE A 23 -0.78 -16.49 56.80
N GLY A 24 -1.05 -15.22 57.08
CA GLY A 24 -1.43 -14.21 56.11
C GLY A 24 -0.33 -13.96 55.07
N PHE A 25 0.92 -13.88 55.51
CA PHE A 25 2.07 -13.68 54.63
C PHE A 25 2.37 -14.94 53.78
N GLY A 26 2.24 -16.13 54.39
CA GLY A 26 2.41 -17.42 53.71
C GLY A 26 1.34 -17.67 52.62
N LEU A 27 0.08 -17.42 52.95
CA LEU A 27 -1.02 -17.50 51.96
C LEU A 27 -0.81 -16.52 50.79
N ARG A 28 -0.37 -15.32 51.07
CA ARG A 28 -0.08 -14.34 50.05
C ARG A 28 1.09 -14.76 49.13
N ALA A 29 2.13 -15.35 49.71
CA ALA A 29 3.31 -15.78 48.95
C ALA A 29 3.04 -17.05 48.10
N ILE A 30 2.24 -17.98 48.65
CA ILE A 30 2.03 -19.30 48.00
C ILE A 30 0.86 -19.29 47.03
N ILE A 31 -0.18 -18.49 47.25
CA ILE A 31 -1.40 -18.52 46.46
C ILE A 31 -1.50 -17.30 45.55
N ILE A 32 -1.31 -16.10 46.07
CA ILE A 32 -1.55 -14.85 45.31
C ILE A 32 -0.45 -14.57 44.28
N LYS A 33 0.82 -14.77 44.63
CA LYS A 33 1.93 -14.53 43.72
C LYS A 33 1.88 -15.43 42.45
N PRO A 34 1.72 -16.76 42.55
CA PRO A 34 1.67 -17.61 41.37
C PRO A 34 0.42 -17.33 40.51
N LEU A 35 -0.72 -16.99 41.09
CA LEU A 35 -1.92 -16.58 40.34
C LEU A 35 -1.66 -15.29 39.51
N GLN A 36 -1.01 -14.28 40.12
CA GLN A 36 -0.66 -13.06 39.40
C GLN A 36 0.36 -13.30 38.29
N GLU A 37 1.30 -14.25 38.47
CA GLU A 37 2.21 -14.63 37.38
C GLU A 37 1.51 -15.32 36.23
N ILE A 38 0.56 -16.20 36.50
CA ILE A 38 -0.28 -16.88 35.49
C ILE A 38 -1.11 -15.84 34.74
N ASP A 39 -1.74 -14.90 35.43
CA ASP A 39 -2.51 -13.83 34.82
C ASP A 39 -1.63 -12.94 33.92
N LYS A 40 -0.42 -12.56 34.38
CA LYS A 40 0.54 -11.81 33.57
C LYS A 40 0.97 -12.60 32.31
N ARG A 41 1.28 -13.88 32.46
CA ARG A 41 1.64 -14.75 31.33
C ARG A 41 0.48 -14.91 30.35
N SER A 42 -0.72 -15.08 30.88
CA SER A 42 -1.95 -15.16 30.08
C SER A 42 -2.23 -13.88 29.31
N ALA A 43 -2.11 -12.72 29.96
CA ALA A 43 -2.24 -11.41 29.31
C ALA A 43 -1.16 -11.18 28.23
N MET A 44 0.09 -11.57 28.52
CA MET A 44 1.19 -11.47 27.56
C MET A 44 0.99 -12.41 26.36
N LEU A 45 0.49 -13.63 26.58
CA LEU A 45 0.18 -14.56 25.50
C LEU A 45 -0.99 -14.08 24.63
N ARG A 46 -2.04 -13.54 25.26
CA ARG A 46 -3.17 -12.91 24.53
C ARG A 46 -2.68 -11.75 23.68
N GLY A 47 -1.84 -10.86 24.23
CA GLY A 47 -1.26 -9.77 23.46
C GLY A 47 -0.41 -10.25 22.26
N LYS A 48 0.36 -11.35 22.43
CA LYS A 48 1.11 -11.96 21.31
C LYS A 48 0.18 -12.54 20.26
N ILE A 49 -0.89 -13.21 20.66
CA ILE A 49 -1.90 -13.77 19.74
C ILE A 49 -2.60 -12.65 18.98
N ASP A 50 -2.97 -11.57 19.64
CA ASP A 50 -3.64 -10.44 19.00
C ASP A 50 -2.70 -9.73 18.01
N LYS A 51 -1.42 -9.60 18.36
CA LYS A 51 -0.41 -9.09 17.43
C LYS A 51 -0.27 -9.98 16.19
N VAL A 52 -0.11 -11.29 16.37
CA VAL A 52 -0.02 -12.23 15.25
C VAL A 52 -1.28 -12.24 14.39
N LYS A 53 -2.47 -12.11 14.99
CA LYS A 53 -3.73 -11.96 14.25
C LYS A 53 -3.75 -10.65 13.45
N GLY A 54 -3.26 -9.55 14.03
CA GLY A 54 -3.12 -8.26 13.35
C GLY A 54 -2.17 -8.35 12.15
N ASP A 55 -0.98 -8.89 12.37
CA ASP A 55 0.04 -9.07 11.35
C ASP A 55 -0.47 -9.99 10.20
N ARG A 56 -1.21 -11.03 10.54
CA ARG A 56 -1.84 -11.92 9.56
C ARG A 56 -2.89 -11.21 8.70
N ARG A 57 -3.74 -10.39 9.32
CA ARG A 57 -4.72 -9.57 8.56
C ARG A 57 -4.02 -8.60 7.63
N ALA A 58 -3.02 -7.87 8.14
CA ALA A 58 -2.23 -6.96 7.33
C ALA A 58 -1.53 -7.66 6.16
N TYR A 59 -1.08 -8.91 6.35
CA TYR A 59 -0.51 -9.72 5.27
C TYR A 59 -1.54 -10.04 4.18
N PHE A 60 -2.74 -10.51 4.54
CA PHE A 60 -3.78 -10.80 3.56
C PHE A 60 -4.27 -9.54 2.84
N ASP A 61 -4.45 -8.43 3.57
CA ASP A 61 -4.80 -7.15 2.96
C ASP A 61 -3.72 -6.68 1.97
N ALA A 62 -2.44 -6.89 2.30
CA ALA A 62 -1.34 -6.59 1.39
C ALA A 62 -1.32 -7.52 0.17
N GLU A 63 -1.59 -8.81 0.35
CA GLU A 63 -1.69 -9.78 -0.73
C GLU A 63 -2.83 -9.43 -1.71
N ASP A 64 -4.00 -9.08 -1.18
CA ASP A 64 -5.15 -8.69 -2.01
C ASP A 64 -4.88 -7.39 -2.78
N ARG A 65 -4.21 -6.42 -2.15
CA ARG A 65 -3.75 -5.20 -2.85
C ARG A 65 -2.75 -5.52 -3.94
N MET A 66 -1.80 -6.42 -3.68
CA MET A 66 -0.82 -6.86 -4.69
C MET A 66 -1.52 -7.53 -5.87
N LYS A 67 -2.49 -8.42 -5.64
CA LYS A 67 -3.31 -9.02 -6.70
C LYS A 67 -4.03 -7.95 -7.52
N ALA A 68 -4.66 -6.98 -6.87
CA ALA A 68 -5.34 -5.87 -7.54
C ALA A 68 -4.36 -5.04 -8.39
N PHE A 69 -3.15 -4.80 -7.91
CA PHE A 69 -2.11 -4.10 -8.69
C PHE A 69 -1.63 -4.93 -9.88
N THR A 70 -1.47 -6.25 -9.70
CA THR A 70 -1.08 -7.14 -10.79
C THR A 70 -2.09 -7.12 -11.94
N LEU A 71 -3.38 -7.05 -11.64
CA LEU A 71 -4.45 -6.91 -12.66
C LEU A 71 -4.34 -5.62 -13.48
N ARG A 72 -3.76 -4.57 -12.90
CA ARG A 72 -3.57 -3.26 -13.54
C ARG A 72 -2.24 -3.14 -14.28
N SER A 73 -1.41 -4.18 -14.32
CA SER A 73 -0.19 -4.23 -15.11
C SER A 73 -0.51 -4.48 -16.58
N PHE A 74 0.27 -3.91 -17.51
CA PHE A 74 0.07 -4.10 -18.96
C PHE A 74 0.33 -5.52 -19.44
N ALA A 75 1.33 -6.18 -18.89
CA ALA A 75 1.72 -7.54 -19.25
C ALA A 75 2.63 -8.16 -18.19
N ASP A 76 2.99 -9.42 -18.37
CA ASP A 76 3.84 -10.21 -17.47
C ASP A 76 5.33 -10.05 -17.78
N THR A 77 5.67 -9.62 -18.98
CA THR A 77 7.05 -9.39 -19.42
C THR A 77 7.28 -7.92 -19.74
N VAL A 78 8.52 -7.48 -19.56
CA VAL A 78 8.95 -6.10 -19.83
C VAL A 78 8.70 -5.72 -21.28
N ASP A 79 9.07 -6.60 -22.21
CA ASP A 79 8.96 -6.33 -23.65
C ASP A 79 7.50 -6.16 -24.10
N GLN A 80 6.63 -7.07 -23.65
CA GLN A 80 5.20 -6.98 -23.94
C GLN A 80 4.56 -5.76 -23.28
N ALA A 81 4.93 -5.44 -22.04
CA ALA A 81 4.42 -4.27 -21.34
C ALA A 81 4.90 -2.98 -22.01
N SER A 82 6.15 -2.93 -22.47
CA SER A 82 6.68 -1.81 -23.23
C SER A 82 5.92 -1.62 -24.54
N ALA A 83 5.73 -2.67 -25.32
CA ALA A 83 4.98 -2.62 -26.57
C ALA A 83 3.53 -2.14 -26.37
N LYS A 84 2.81 -2.77 -25.41
CA LYS A 84 1.40 -2.41 -25.12
C LYS A 84 1.25 -1.00 -24.56
N SER A 85 2.17 -0.55 -23.69
CA SER A 85 2.13 0.82 -23.16
C SER A 85 2.44 1.85 -24.24
N GLY A 86 3.38 1.55 -25.14
CA GLY A 86 3.69 2.40 -26.29
C GLY A 86 2.50 2.50 -27.26
N GLU A 87 1.85 1.37 -27.57
CA GLU A 87 0.64 1.35 -28.40
C GLU A 87 -0.51 2.15 -27.76
N MET A 88 -0.71 2.01 -26.44
CA MET A 88 -1.70 2.80 -25.73
C MET A 88 -1.40 4.30 -25.81
N LEU A 89 -0.14 4.70 -25.59
CA LEU A 89 0.27 6.11 -25.72
C LEU A 89 -0.03 6.65 -27.11
N THR A 90 0.30 5.90 -28.16
CA THR A 90 -0.02 6.29 -29.55
C THR A 90 -1.51 6.49 -29.74
N LYS A 91 -2.33 5.54 -29.28
CA LYS A 91 -3.79 5.63 -29.40
C LYS A 91 -4.36 6.83 -28.65
N LEU A 92 -3.83 7.15 -27.47
CA LEU A 92 -4.29 8.30 -26.67
C LEU A 92 -3.87 9.63 -27.31
N ILE A 93 -2.66 9.75 -27.85
CA ILE A 93 -2.19 10.91 -28.59
C ILE A 93 -3.13 11.19 -29.78
N LEU A 94 -3.38 10.19 -30.62
CA LEU A 94 -4.28 10.31 -31.76
C LEU A 94 -5.73 10.64 -31.35
N LYS A 95 -6.23 9.98 -30.29
CA LYS A 95 -7.59 10.21 -29.76
C LYS A 95 -7.78 11.63 -29.25
N SER A 96 -6.74 12.24 -28.69
CA SER A 96 -6.75 13.62 -28.20
C SER A 96 -6.64 14.66 -29.33
N GLY A 97 -6.58 14.23 -30.59
CA GLY A 97 -6.47 15.14 -31.74
C GLY A 97 -5.06 15.64 -32.02
N LEU A 98 -4.05 15.08 -31.35
CA LEU A 98 -2.65 15.44 -31.54
C LEU A 98 -2.03 14.65 -32.70
N PRO A 99 -1.23 15.30 -33.57
CA PRO A 99 -0.56 14.62 -34.67
C PRO A 99 0.56 13.70 -34.13
N GLU A 100 0.58 12.46 -34.60
CA GLU A 100 1.55 11.45 -34.09
C GLU A 100 3.00 11.80 -34.47
N ASP A 101 3.19 12.36 -35.63
CA ASP A 101 4.49 12.76 -36.21
C ASP A 101 5.17 13.90 -35.44
N GLU A 102 4.42 14.75 -34.75
CA GLU A 102 4.96 15.79 -33.88
C GLU A 102 5.32 15.31 -32.47
N PHE A 103 4.95 14.06 -32.14
CA PHE A 103 5.21 13.47 -30.83
C PHE A 103 6.34 12.45 -30.85
N THR A 104 7.45 12.79 -30.23
CA THR A 104 8.58 11.88 -30.03
C THR A 104 8.36 11.05 -28.76
N ARG A 105 8.54 9.73 -28.87
CA ARG A 105 8.42 8.77 -27.77
C ARG A 105 9.73 7.97 -27.67
N LEU A 106 10.48 8.19 -26.61
CA LEU A 106 11.74 7.48 -26.37
C LEU A 106 11.56 6.53 -25.20
N PRO A 107 11.81 5.22 -25.37
CA PRO A 107 11.68 4.26 -24.27
C PRO A 107 12.69 4.57 -23.18
N VAL A 108 12.24 4.46 -21.92
CA VAL A 108 13.10 4.51 -20.75
C VAL A 108 13.47 3.07 -20.37
N GLY A 109 14.76 2.81 -20.18
CA GLY A 109 15.26 1.48 -19.83
C GLY A 109 14.59 0.93 -18.55
N PRO A 110 14.44 -0.40 -18.44
CA PRO A 110 13.78 -1.02 -17.31
C PRO A 110 14.57 -0.80 -16.01
N ARG A 111 13.88 -0.39 -14.94
CA ARG A 111 14.43 -0.23 -13.62
C ARG A 111 13.85 -1.30 -12.68
N LYS A 112 14.72 -2.11 -12.09
CA LYS A 112 14.29 -3.10 -11.09
C LYS A 112 13.89 -2.42 -9.80
N LEU A 113 12.71 -2.78 -9.31
CA LEU A 113 12.18 -2.42 -7.99
C LEU A 113 11.96 -3.70 -7.17
N ARG A 114 11.66 -3.55 -5.89
CA ARG A 114 11.37 -4.70 -5.03
C ARG A 114 10.02 -5.31 -5.39
N GLY A 115 10.01 -6.45 -6.09
CA GLY A 115 8.80 -7.18 -6.51
C GLY A 115 8.14 -6.65 -7.78
N ALA A 116 8.80 -5.76 -8.55
CA ALA A 116 8.30 -5.24 -9.81
C ALA A 116 9.45 -4.72 -10.69
N GLN A 117 9.14 -4.42 -11.95
CA GLN A 117 10.03 -3.68 -12.84
C GLN A 117 9.31 -2.43 -13.34
N GLU A 118 9.95 -1.29 -13.26
CA GLU A 118 9.44 -0.03 -13.79
C GLU A 118 9.96 0.14 -15.23
N ILE A 119 9.07 0.46 -16.14
CA ILE A 119 9.37 0.81 -17.53
C ILE A 119 8.66 2.11 -17.89
N GLY A 120 9.06 2.74 -18.97
CA GLY A 120 8.37 3.98 -19.35
C GLY A 120 8.81 4.57 -20.66
N TRP A 121 8.30 5.76 -20.90
CA TRP A 121 8.51 6.54 -22.10
C TRP A 121 8.76 7.99 -21.74
N ASN A 122 9.76 8.59 -22.35
CA ASN A 122 9.88 10.05 -22.40
C ASN A 122 9.06 10.50 -23.60
N VAL A 123 8.06 11.32 -23.37
CA VAL A 123 7.15 11.84 -24.38
C VAL A 123 7.38 13.34 -24.49
N GLN A 124 7.53 13.82 -25.73
CA GLN A 124 7.64 15.25 -26.03
C GLN A 124 6.95 15.52 -27.36
N GLY A 125 6.24 16.63 -27.46
CA GLY A 125 5.63 17.08 -28.69
C GLY A 125 4.99 18.44 -28.55
N ASP A 126 4.52 18.98 -29.66
CA ASP A 126 3.84 20.26 -29.75
C ASP A 126 2.37 20.01 -30.14
N GLY A 127 1.45 20.79 -29.58
CA GLY A 127 0.03 20.65 -29.88
C GLY A 127 -0.84 21.74 -29.29
N GLY A 128 -2.14 21.71 -29.57
CA GLY A 128 -3.10 22.61 -28.96
C GLY A 128 -3.19 22.40 -27.44
N LEU A 129 -3.33 23.47 -26.67
CA LEU A 129 -3.41 23.35 -25.21
C LEU A 129 -4.57 22.47 -24.76
N ALA A 130 -5.73 22.57 -25.42
CA ALA A 130 -6.90 21.75 -25.09
C ALA A 130 -6.61 20.26 -25.35
N ASP A 131 -5.99 19.93 -26.48
CA ASP A 131 -5.67 18.57 -26.87
C ASP A 131 -4.62 17.95 -25.92
N VAL A 132 -3.65 18.77 -25.48
CA VAL A 132 -2.66 18.35 -24.46
C VAL A 132 -3.33 18.07 -23.12
N ILE A 133 -4.28 18.89 -22.69
CA ILE A 133 -5.06 18.65 -21.45
C ILE A 133 -5.87 17.38 -21.57
N ASP A 134 -6.54 17.16 -22.70
CA ASP A 134 -7.31 15.92 -22.97
C ASP A 134 -6.41 14.67 -22.95
N LEU A 135 -5.18 14.77 -23.48
CA LEU A 135 -4.20 13.69 -23.41
C LEU A 135 -3.82 13.37 -21.96
N ILE A 136 -3.47 14.38 -21.19
CA ILE A 136 -3.06 14.17 -19.78
C ILE A 136 -4.23 13.61 -18.96
N PHE A 137 -5.44 14.11 -19.14
CA PHE A 137 -6.64 13.60 -18.50
C PHE A 137 -6.90 12.13 -18.87
N SER A 138 -6.82 11.79 -20.16
CA SER A 138 -6.99 10.43 -20.65
C SER A 138 -5.93 9.48 -20.10
N LEU A 139 -4.68 9.93 -19.98
CA LEU A 139 -3.61 9.17 -19.34
C LEU A 139 -3.91 8.93 -17.85
N GLN A 140 -4.31 9.96 -17.10
CA GLN A 140 -4.60 9.81 -15.67
C GLN A 140 -5.83 8.92 -15.40
N SER A 141 -6.80 8.93 -16.30
CA SER A 141 -8.02 8.11 -16.19
C SER A 141 -7.82 6.65 -16.57
N ALA A 142 -6.70 6.30 -17.20
CA ALA A 142 -6.42 4.94 -17.59
C ALA A 142 -6.31 3.99 -16.38
N PRO A 143 -6.88 2.77 -16.44
CA PRO A 143 -6.98 1.86 -15.30
C PRO A 143 -5.67 1.16 -14.95
N TYR A 144 -4.60 1.49 -15.64
CA TYR A 144 -3.29 0.85 -15.47
C TYR A 144 -2.49 1.46 -14.31
N LEU A 145 -1.54 0.70 -13.79
CA LEU A 145 -0.55 1.19 -12.85
C LEU A 145 0.41 2.11 -13.59
N GLN A 146 0.20 3.40 -13.44
CA GLN A 146 0.96 4.40 -14.19
C GLN A 146 1.25 5.63 -13.34
N ARG A 147 2.28 6.36 -13.75
CA ARG A 147 2.68 7.62 -13.15
C ARG A 147 3.23 8.56 -14.23
N ILE A 148 2.83 9.80 -14.17
CA ILE A 148 3.40 10.86 -15.00
C ILE A 148 4.36 11.66 -14.14
N GLU A 149 5.60 11.81 -14.59
CA GLU A 149 6.65 12.58 -13.93
C GLU A 149 7.16 13.70 -14.82
N GLY A 150 7.60 14.79 -14.20
CA GLY A 150 8.29 15.87 -14.90
C GLY A 150 7.46 16.53 -15.98
N LEU A 151 6.12 16.61 -15.78
CA LEU A 151 5.25 17.31 -16.73
C LEU A 151 5.65 18.79 -16.83
N THR A 152 6.01 19.21 -18.02
CA THR A 152 6.34 20.59 -18.37
C THR A 152 5.52 20.98 -19.59
N VAL A 153 4.86 22.12 -19.50
CA VAL A 153 4.13 22.75 -20.61
C VAL A 153 4.74 24.13 -20.82
N GLY A 154 5.20 24.38 -22.01
CA GLY A 154 5.83 25.67 -22.41
C GLY A 154 5.33 26.13 -23.75
N ASN A 155 5.89 27.23 -24.26
CA ASN A 155 5.58 27.71 -25.60
C ASN A 155 6.11 26.70 -26.64
N GLY A 156 5.28 26.36 -27.61
CA GLY A 156 5.68 25.59 -28.80
C GLY A 156 6.51 26.39 -29.78
N ASP A 157 6.99 25.70 -30.82
CA ASP A 157 7.76 26.36 -31.89
C ASP A 157 6.86 27.22 -32.81
N VAL A 158 5.57 26.90 -32.87
CA VAL A 158 4.58 27.63 -33.66
C VAL A 158 3.68 28.44 -32.72
N PRO A 159 3.41 29.71 -33.02
CA PRO A 159 2.47 30.52 -32.26
C PRO A 159 1.09 29.85 -32.13
N GLY A 160 0.57 29.78 -30.92
CA GLY A 160 -0.71 29.11 -30.62
C GLY A 160 -0.59 27.62 -30.26
N LEU A 161 0.55 26.99 -30.42
CA LEU A 161 0.85 25.68 -29.91
C LEU A 161 1.62 25.72 -28.61
N VAL A 162 1.47 24.69 -27.80
CA VAL A 162 2.24 24.48 -26.58
C VAL A 162 3.12 23.23 -26.73
N ARG A 163 4.32 23.33 -26.23
CA ARG A 163 5.23 22.19 -26.12
C ARG A 163 4.98 21.48 -24.81
N VAL A 164 4.65 20.20 -24.87
CA VAL A 164 4.51 19.33 -23.72
C VAL A 164 5.70 18.38 -23.64
N ARG A 165 6.20 18.16 -22.43
CA ARG A 165 7.20 17.14 -22.13
C ARG A 165 6.83 16.48 -20.84
N PHE A 166 6.84 15.14 -20.82
CA PHE A 166 6.61 14.35 -19.60
C PHE A 166 7.25 12.98 -19.71
N ARG A 167 7.45 12.35 -18.56
CA ARG A 167 7.84 10.95 -18.46
C ARG A 167 6.64 10.14 -18.02
N TYR A 168 6.25 9.19 -18.84
CA TYR A 168 5.25 8.18 -18.54
C TYR A 168 5.92 6.94 -17.99
N LEU A 169 5.53 6.48 -16.80
CA LEU A 169 6.08 5.31 -16.14
C LEU A 169 4.97 4.33 -15.81
N THR A 170 5.25 3.03 -15.96
CA THR A 170 4.35 1.95 -15.57
C THR A 170 5.12 0.81 -14.91
N LEU A 171 4.40 -0.03 -14.16
CA LEU A 171 4.99 -1.16 -13.44
C LEU A 171 4.62 -2.47 -14.11
N VAL A 172 5.62 -3.33 -14.26
CA VAL A 172 5.47 -4.73 -14.63
C VAL A 172 5.58 -5.54 -13.35
N MET A 173 4.50 -6.22 -13.00
CA MET A 173 4.40 -7.04 -11.79
C MET A 173 4.28 -8.51 -12.18
N ASP A 174 4.36 -9.39 -11.18
CA ASP A 174 4.17 -10.83 -11.36
C ASP A 174 2.85 -11.16 -12.07
N PRO A 175 2.79 -12.32 -12.79
CA PRO A 175 1.72 -12.58 -13.74
C PRO A 175 0.31 -12.50 -13.15
N ALA A 176 -0.55 -11.76 -13.83
CA ALA A 176 -1.98 -11.70 -13.58
C ALA A 176 -2.74 -12.48 -14.67
N PRO A 177 -3.91 -13.06 -14.35
CA PRO A 177 -4.74 -13.73 -15.33
C PRO A 177 -5.08 -12.83 -16.52
N GLU A 178 -4.76 -13.27 -17.75
CA GLU A 178 -5.00 -12.47 -18.97
C GLU A 178 -6.47 -12.10 -19.19
N VAL A 179 -7.40 -12.99 -18.79
CA VAL A 179 -8.84 -12.76 -18.91
C VAL A 179 -9.26 -11.50 -18.16
N GLN A 180 -8.82 -11.37 -16.91
CA GLN A 180 -9.15 -10.22 -16.07
C GLN A 180 -8.53 -8.91 -16.57
N ARG A 181 -7.33 -8.98 -17.20
CA ARG A 181 -6.75 -7.80 -17.88
C ARG A 181 -7.54 -7.36 -19.08
N LYS A 182 -8.05 -8.31 -19.88
CA LYS A 182 -8.90 -8.00 -21.03
C LYS A 182 -10.21 -7.35 -20.62
N GLU A 183 -10.84 -7.83 -19.53
CA GLU A 183 -12.05 -7.24 -18.97
C GLU A 183 -11.80 -5.81 -18.48
N LEU A 184 -10.68 -5.56 -17.79
CA LEU A 184 -10.31 -4.22 -17.35
C LEU A 184 -10.09 -3.27 -18.53
N ALA A 185 -9.38 -3.72 -19.57
CA ALA A 185 -9.13 -2.92 -20.76
C ALA A 185 -10.43 -2.62 -21.54
N ALA A 186 -11.34 -3.59 -21.63
CA ALA A 186 -12.64 -3.40 -22.26
C ALA A 186 -13.50 -2.36 -21.50
N LYS A 187 -13.52 -2.45 -20.18
CA LYS A 187 -14.21 -1.48 -19.31
C LYS A 187 -13.69 -0.05 -19.53
N TYR A 188 -12.36 0.13 -19.55
CA TYR A 188 -11.74 1.45 -19.82
C TYR A 188 -12.13 2.01 -21.20
N THR A 189 -12.21 1.18 -22.21
CA THR A 189 -12.58 1.60 -23.58
C THR A 189 -14.03 2.08 -23.64
N LEU A 190 -14.92 1.52 -22.81
CA LEU A 190 -16.33 1.91 -22.72
C LEU A 190 -16.52 3.20 -21.90
N GLU A 191 -15.73 3.38 -20.84
CA GLU A 191 -15.75 4.58 -19.98
C GLU A 191 -14.87 5.70 -20.56
N SER A 192 -15.09 6.08 -21.81
CA SER A 192 -14.42 7.24 -22.44
C SER A 192 -14.90 8.51 -21.72
N PRO A 193 -14.00 9.36 -21.21
CA PRO A 193 -14.41 10.59 -20.55
C PRO A 193 -15.18 11.48 -21.51
N GLU A 194 -16.40 11.85 -21.12
CA GLU A 194 -17.14 12.89 -21.83
C GLU A 194 -16.41 14.22 -21.62
N ARG A 195 -16.27 14.99 -22.70
CA ARG A 195 -15.58 16.28 -22.71
C ARG A 195 -16.46 17.34 -22.02
N HIS A 196 -16.45 17.40 -20.69
CA HIS A 196 -17.18 18.40 -19.92
C HIS A 196 -16.29 19.46 -19.25
N ILE A 197 -15.06 19.69 -19.78
CA ILE A 197 -14.12 20.60 -19.11
C ILE A 197 -14.28 22.07 -19.56
N PHE A 198 -15.03 22.35 -20.64
CA PHE A 198 -15.13 23.69 -21.23
C PHE A 198 -16.51 24.07 -21.81
N ASP A 199 -17.63 23.60 -21.21
CA ASP A 199 -18.95 24.18 -21.48
C ASP A 199 -19.29 25.28 -20.47
#